data_9f7a1c945371f6261c5c9dcdc0f96f82
#
_entry.id   9f7a1c945371f6261c5c9dcdc0f96f82
#
_cell.length_a   1.000
_cell.length_b   1.000
_cell.length_c   1.000
_cell.angle_alpha   90.00
_cell.angle_beta   90.00
_cell.angle_gamma   90.00
#
_symmetry.space_group_name_H-M   'P 1'
#
loop_
_entity.id
_entity.type
_entity.pdbx_description
1 polymer ?
#
loop_
_entity_poly.entity_id
_entity_poly.type
_entity_poly.pdbx_seq_one_letter_code
_entity_poly.pdbx_strand_id
1 'polypeptide(L)'
;SPEFLSLNPNNKIPAIIDPNGPGGQPLALFESGAILLYLAEKTSQLLSEDPATRYETIQWLMFQMSGIGPMFGQVGFFNKFAGKAYEDKRPRDRYVAESRRLLGVLEKACWAALGSWATTTASRTSRRFRGSVT
;
A
#
# COMPACT_ATOMS: atom_id res chain seq x y z
N SER A 1 6.80 -10.01 23.66
CA SER A 1 6.30 -10.09 25.07
C SER A 1 4.85 -10.56 25.08
N PRO A 2 4.33 -11.06 26.22
CA PRO A 2 2.92 -11.42 26.35
C PRO A 2 1.98 -10.25 26.10
N GLU A 3 2.35 -9.04 26.52
CA GLU A 3 1.58 -7.81 26.30
C GLU A 3 1.43 -7.51 24.80
N PHE A 4 2.49 -7.69 24.02
CA PHE A 4 2.42 -7.48 22.58
C PHE A 4 1.56 -8.57 21.91
N LEU A 5 1.66 -9.82 22.35
CA LEU A 5 0.83 -10.91 21.82
C LEU A 5 -0.66 -10.71 22.10
N SER A 6 -1.02 -10.01 23.19
CA SER A 6 -2.41 -9.64 23.45
C SER A 6 -2.96 -8.61 22.47
N LEU A 7 -2.08 -7.78 21.89
CA LEU A 7 -2.45 -6.79 20.87
C LEU A 7 -2.43 -7.38 19.46
N ASN A 8 -1.44 -8.22 19.19
CA ASN A 8 -1.29 -8.88 17.90
C ASN A 8 -0.91 -10.35 18.05
N PRO A 9 -1.86 -11.26 17.89
CA PRO A 9 -1.61 -12.70 17.99
C PRO A 9 -0.63 -13.23 16.93
N ASN A 10 -0.44 -12.52 15.81
CA ASN A 10 0.55 -12.84 14.79
C ASN A 10 1.99 -12.51 15.20
N ASN A 11 2.18 -11.80 16.32
CA ASN A 11 3.51 -11.40 16.85
C ASN A 11 4.38 -10.63 15.85
N LYS A 12 3.77 -9.84 15.00
CA LYS A 12 4.44 -9.00 13.99
C LYS A 12 4.11 -7.53 14.21
N ILE A 13 5.03 -6.67 13.88
CA ILE A 13 4.79 -5.23 13.78
C ILE A 13 4.24 -4.92 12.36
N PRO A 14 3.41 -3.85 12.23
CA PRO A 14 2.95 -2.94 13.27
C PRO A 14 1.73 -3.44 14.06
N ALA A 15 1.57 -2.88 15.26
CA ALA A 15 0.32 -2.86 16.01
C ALA A 15 0.18 -1.48 16.65
N ILE A 16 -1.04 -0.97 16.77
CA ILE A 16 -1.33 0.32 17.41
C ILE A 16 -2.45 0.16 18.44
N ILE A 17 -2.48 1.10 19.39
CA ILE A 17 -3.63 1.33 20.26
C ILE A 17 -4.05 2.79 20.07
N ASP A 18 -5.29 3.01 19.65
CA ASP A 18 -5.90 4.32 19.64
C ASP A 18 -6.79 4.46 20.88
N PRO A 19 -6.46 5.33 21.85
CA PRO A 19 -7.25 5.52 23.04
C PRO A 19 -8.62 6.15 22.76
N ASN A 20 -8.75 6.84 21.63
CA ASN A 20 -9.96 7.53 21.17
C ASN A 20 -10.49 6.91 19.87
N GLY A 21 -10.76 5.62 19.90
CA GLY A 21 -11.32 4.87 18.77
C GLY A 21 -12.81 5.15 18.55
N PRO A 22 -13.47 4.36 17.70
CA PRO A 22 -14.89 4.50 17.42
C PRO A 22 -15.75 4.46 18.68
N GLY A 23 -16.73 5.36 18.78
CA GLY A 23 -17.58 5.50 19.96
C GLY A 23 -16.84 6.01 21.21
N GLY A 24 -15.63 6.56 21.06
CA GLY A 24 -14.81 7.05 22.18
C GLY A 24 -14.20 5.94 23.04
N GLN A 25 -14.14 4.71 22.53
CA GLN A 25 -13.55 3.57 23.20
C GLN A 25 -12.16 3.25 22.63
N PRO A 26 -11.22 2.76 23.47
CA PRO A 26 -9.91 2.33 22.94
C PRO A 26 -10.06 1.23 21.88
N LEU A 27 -9.26 1.34 20.81
CA LEU A 27 -9.20 0.36 19.73
C LEU A 27 -7.78 -0.13 19.55
N ALA A 28 -7.55 -1.43 19.68
CA ALA A 28 -6.29 -2.06 19.28
C ALA A 28 -6.41 -2.63 17.88
N LEU A 29 -5.42 -2.35 17.02
CA LEU A 29 -5.36 -2.83 15.65
C LEU A 29 -3.99 -3.39 15.33
N PHE A 30 -3.97 -4.47 14.59
CA PHE A 30 -2.81 -4.99 13.87
C PHE A 30 -3.15 -5.13 12.38
N GLU A 31 -2.21 -5.58 11.55
CA GLU A 31 -2.22 -5.51 10.08
C GLU A 31 -2.06 -4.07 9.55
N SER A 32 -0.92 -3.82 8.89
CA SER A 32 -0.59 -2.48 8.38
C SER A 32 -1.64 -1.93 7.41
N GLY A 33 -2.26 -2.77 6.57
CA GLY A 33 -3.33 -2.36 5.67
C GLY A 33 -4.58 -1.90 6.41
N ALA A 34 -4.99 -2.62 7.47
CA ALA A 34 -6.11 -2.22 8.30
C ALA A 34 -5.83 -0.92 9.07
N ILE A 35 -4.62 -0.78 9.59
CA ILE A 35 -4.18 0.44 10.28
C ILE A 35 -4.21 1.64 9.34
N LEU A 36 -3.73 1.50 8.09
CA LEU A 36 -3.75 2.57 7.09
C LEU A 36 -5.18 3.00 6.74
N LEU A 37 -6.09 2.06 6.53
CA LEU A 37 -7.50 2.35 6.28
C LEU A 37 -8.14 3.07 7.47
N TYR A 38 -7.94 2.55 8.68
CA TYR A 38 -8.46 3.17 9.89
C TYR A 38 -7.98 4.62 10.06
N LEU A 39 -6.68 4.86 9.90
CA LEU A 39 -6.12 6.20 10.05
C LEU A 39 -6.62 7.14 8.96
N ALA A 40 -6.74 6.67 7.72
CA ALA A 40 -7.28 7.47 6.61
C ALA A 40 -8.72 7.88 6.86
N GLU A 41 -9.56 6.97 7.34
CA GLU A 41 -10.95 7.25 7.72
C GLU A 41 -11.04 8.21 8.91
N LYS A 42 -10.28 7.94 9.98
CA LYS A 42 -10.26 8.78 11.18
C LYS A 42 -9.83 10.21 10.91
N THR A 43 -8.88 10.41 10.01
CA THR A 43 -8.34 11.74 9.68
C THR A 43 -9.02 12.39 8.47
N SER A 44 -9.89 11.67 7.77
CA SER A 44 -10.49 12.09 6.48
C SER A 44 -9.42 12.51 5.45
N GLN A 45 -8.28 11.78 5.42
CA GLN A 45 -7.15 12.06 4.54
C GLN A 45 -6.75 10.81 3.77
N LEU A 46 -6.20 11.00 2.57
CA LEU A 46 -5.62 9.96 1.72
C LEU A 46 -6.61 8.90 1.19
N LEU A 47 -7.87 8.94 1.60
CA LEU A 47 -8.93 8.06 1.11
C LEU A 47 -10.11 8.91 0.65
N SER A 48 -10.43 8.83 -0.64
CA SER A 48 -11.49 9.63 -1.26
C SER A 48 -12.87 9.24 -0.71
N GLU A 49 -13.77 10.24 -0.63
CA GLU A 49 -15.20 10.01 -0.37
C GLU A 49 -15.93 9.49 -1.61
N ASP A 50 -15.42 9.79 -2.83
CA ASP A 50 -15.95 9.21 -4.06
C ASP A 50 -15.75 7.68 -4.08
N PRO A 51 -16.82 6.88 -4.21
CA PRO A 51 -16.74 5.43 -4.10
C PRO A 51 -15.78 4.78 -5.10
N ALA A 52 -15.73 5.27 -6.35
CA ALA A 52 -14.88 4.69 -7.38
C ALA A 52 -13.41 4.88 -7.04
N THR A 53 -13.01 6.12 -6.75
CA THR A 53 -11.64 6.47 -6.35
C THR A 53 -11.24 5.79 -5.03
N ARG A 54 -12.19 5.66 -4.10
CA ARG A 54 -11.98 4.96 -2.83
C ARG A 54 -11.61 3.50 -3.06
N TYR A 55 -12.39 2.77 -3.86
CA TYR A 55 -12.11 1.36 -4.13
C TYR A 55 -10.86 1.16 -4.99
N GLU A 56 -10.54 2.08 -5.88
CA GLU A 56 -9.27 2.06 -6.60
C GLU A 56 -8.08 2.17 -5.63
N THR A 57 -8.14 3.05 -4.65
CA THR A 57 -7.11 3.17 -3.60
C THR A 57 -7.00 1.88 -2.77
N ILE A 58 -8.13 1.32 -2.34
CA ILE A 58 -8.17 0.05 -1.59
C ILE A 58 -7.61 -1.10 -2.42
N GLN A 59 -7.93 -1.18 -3.72
CA GLN A 59 -7.38 -2.19 -4.63
C GLN A 59 -5.85 -2.17 -4.64
N TRP A 60 -5.22 -1.00 -4.74
CA TRP A 60 -3.77 -0.87 -4.72
C TRP A 60 -3.17 -1.20 -3.34
N LEU A 61 -3.87 -0.86 -2.27
CA LEU A 61 -3.48 -1.28 -0.92
C LEU A 61 -3.50 -2.81 -0.79
N MET A 62 -4.57 -3.47 -1.26
CA MET A 62 -4.65 -4.94 -1.23
C MET A 62 -3.59 -5.59 -2.13
N PHE A 63 -3.28 -5.01 -3.28
CA PHE A 63 -2.19 -5.45 -4.14
C PHE A 63 -0.83 -5.42 -3.42
N GLN A 64 -0.57 -4.37 -2.65
CA GLN A 64 0.62 -4.29 -1.80
C GLN A 64 0.61 -5.37 -0.72
N MET A 65 -0.51 -5.53 0.00
CA MET A 65 -0.62 -6.45 1.14
C MET A 65 -0.52 -7.92 0.73
N SER A 66 -1.13 -8.31 -0.39
CA SER A 66 -1.19 -9.70 -0.84
C SER A 66 -0.03 -10.10 -1.76
N GLY A 67 0.53 -9.17 -2.50
CA GLY A 67 1.55 -9.43 -3.51
C GLY A 67 2.92 -8.87 -3.14
N ILE A 68 3.06 -7.55 -3.12
CA ILE A 68 4.38 -6.90 -3.01
C ILE A 68 5.05 -7.25 -1.69
N GLY A 69 4.39 -6.98 -0.55
CA GLY A 69 4.96 -7.21 0.77
C GLY A 69 5.47 -8.64 0.95
N PRO A 70 4.63 -9.68 0.76
CA PRO A 70 5.03 -11.07 0.89
C PRO A 70 6.15 -11.49 -0.07
N MET A 71 6.08 -11.13 -1.35
CA MET A 71 7.08 -11.58 -2.34
C MET A 71 8.43 -10.92 -2.09
N PHE A 72 8.48 -9.63 -1.78
CA PHE A 72 9.72 -8.94 -1.42
C PHE A 72 10.30 -9.46 -0.10
N GLY A 73 9.45 -9.83 0.86
CA GLY A 73 9.86 -10.51 2.08
C GLY A 73 10.61 -11.82 1.78
N GLN A 74 10.07 -12.64 0.86
CA GLN A 74 10.73 -13.89 0.44
C GLN A 74 12.05 -13.61 -0.31
N VAL A 75 12.10 -12.62 -1.19
CA VAL A 75 13.34 -12.21 -1.84
C VAL A 75 14.39 -11.82 -0.79
N GLY A 76 13.98 -11.06 0.23
CA GLY A 76 14.84 -10.71 1.37
C GLY A 76 15.35 -11.94 2.11
N PHE A 77 14.46 -12.89 2.42
CA PHE A 77 14.83 -14.13 3.12
C PHE A 77 15.88 -14.93 2.35
N PHE A 78 15.69 -15.15 1.07
CA PHE A 78 16.61 -15.96 0.25
C PHE A 78 17.90 -15.24 -0.15
N ASN A 79 17.98 -13.90 -0.05
CA ASN A 79 19.20 -13.16 -0.40
C ASN A 79 19.98 -12.65 0.80
N LYS A 80 19.33 -12.36 1.94
CA LYS A 80 19.96 -11.72 3.10
C LYS A 80 19.95 -12.56 4.36
N PHE A 81 18.98 -13.48 4.52
CA PHE A 81 18.77 -14.24 5.74
C PHE A 81 19.12 -15.72 5.55
N ALA A 82 18.55 -16.60 6.36
CA ALA A 82 18.86 -18.02 6.39
C ALA A 82 18.77 -18.72 5.03
N GLY A 83 17.83 -18.33 4.20
CA GLY A 83 17.67 -18.89 2.85
C GLY A 83 18.84 -18.62 1.90
N LYS A 84 19.74 -17.67 2.22
CA LYS A 84 20.95 -17.41 1.44
C LYS A 84 21.86 -18.63 1.37
N ALA A 85 21.90 -19.43 2.43
CA ALA A 85 22.73 -20.62 2.55
C ALA A 85 22.20 -21.85 1.81
N TYR A 86 20.93 -21.82 1.34
CA TYR A 86 20.34 -22.95 0.63
C TYR A 86 21.03 -23.18 -0.72
N GLU A 87 21.42 -24.42 -1.00
CA GLU A 87 22.05 -24.81 -2.28
C GLU A 87 21.07 -24.66 -3.44
N ASP A 88 19.83 -25.13 -3.26
CA ASP A 88 18.77 -24.98 -4.26
C ASP A 88 18.30 -23.51 -4.37
N LYS A 89 18.61 -22.88 -5.50
CA LYS A 89 18.26 -21.49 -5.77
C LYS A 89 16.91 -21.32 -6.45
N ARG A 90 16.21 -22.40 -6.85
CA ARG A 90 14.91 -22.31 -7.54
C ARG A 90 13.85 -21.52 -6.76
N PRO A 91 13.71 -21.68 -5.43
CA PRO A 91 12.76 -20.85 -4.68
C PRO A 91 13.10 -19.36 -4.74
N ARG A 92 14.39 -19.01 -4.56
CA ARG A 92 14.87 -17.62 -4.68
C ARG A 92 14.54 -17.04 -6.05
N ASP A 93 14.86 -17.75 -7.11
CA ASP A 93 14.70 -17.28 -8.48
C ASP A 93 13.21 -17.10 -8.84
N ARG A 94 12.34 -17.99 -8.33
CA ARG A 94 10.89 -17.84 -8.44
C ARG A 94 10.41 -16.53 -7.80
N TYR A 95 10.82 -16.23 -6.56
CA TYR A 95 10.39 -15.02 -5.87
C TYR A 95 10.97 -13.75 -6.49
N VAL A 96 12.20 -13.80 -7.01
CA VAL A 96 12.79 -12.68 -7.76
C VAL A 96 12.00 -12.42 -9.05
N ALA A 97 11.65 -13.46 -9.81
CA ALA A 97 10.86 -13.32 -11.02
C ALA A 97 9.47 -12.73 -10.73
N GLU A 98 8.79 -13.23 -9.71
CA GLU A 98 7.47 -12.71 -9.31
C GLU A 98 7.56 -11.26 -8.81
N SER A 99 8.57 -10.91 -8.01
CA SER A 99 8.78 -9.54 -7.57
C SER A 99 9.02 -8.57 -8.74
N ARG A 100 9.77 -8.99 -9.76
CA ARG A 100 9.94 -8.20 -10.99
C ARG A 100 8.63 -8.01 -11.75
N ARG A 101 7.82 -9.07 -11.85
CA ARG A 101 6.50 -8.98 -12.47
C ARG A 101 5.60 -7.97 -11.75
N LEU A 102 5.56 -8.01 -10.41
CA LEU A 102 4.78 -7.09 -9.58
C LEU A 102 5.25 -5.64 -9.74
N LEU A 103 6.57 -5.40 -9.78
CA LEU A 103 7.13 -4.07 -10.08
C LEU A 103 6.70 -3.57 -11.45
N GLY A 104 6.69 -4.42 -12.48
CA GLY A 104 6.21 -4.04 -13.80
C GLY A 104 4.72 -3.67 -13.83
N VAL A 105 3.89 -4.26 -12.96
CA VAL A 105 2.48 -3.85 -12.78
C VAL A 105 2.40 -2.45 -12.17
N LEU A 106 3.17 -2.19 -11.10
CA LEU A 106 3.22 -0.85 -10.47
C LEU A 106 3.73 0.22 -11.43
N GLU A 107 4.79 -0.07 -12.17
CA GLU A 107 5.38 0.86 -13.13
C GLU A 107 4.34 1.31 -14.18
N LYS A 108 3.60 0.36 -14.76
CA LYS A 108 2.52 0.66 -15.71
C LYS A 108 1.42 1.53 -15.09
N ALA A 109 1.03 1.24 -13.85
CA ALA A 109 0.03 2.03 -13.14
C ALA A 109 0.52 3.46 -12.86
N CYS A 110 1.78 3.63 -12.44
CA CYS A 110 2.38 4.95 -12.24
C CYS A 110 2.44 5.76 -13.53
N TRP A 111 2.84 5.16 -14.65
CA TRP A 111 2.84 5.83 -15.96
C TRP A 111 1.44 6.25 -16.40
N ALA A 112 0.44 5.39 -16.23
CA ALA A 112 -0.95 5.72 -16.53
C ALA A 112 -1.46 6.90 -15.69
N ALA A 113 -1.16 6.91 -14.39
CA ALA A 113 -1.53 8.00 -13.49
C ALA A 113 -0.84 9.31 -13.87
N LEU A 114 0.45 9.29 -14.21
CA LEU A 114 1.19 10.47 -14.67
C LEU A 114 0.64 11.01 -16.00
N GLY A 115 0.28 10.15 -16.94
CA GLY A 115 -0.32 10.54 -18.22
C GLY A 115 -1.68 11.22 -18.02
N SER A 116 -2.53 10.71 -17.15
CA SER A 116 -3.83 11.32 -16.83
C SER A 116 -3.67 12.67 -16.14
N TRP A 117 -2.66 12.82 -15.28
CA TRP A 117 -2.36 14.08 -14.59
C TRP A 117 -1.87 15.16 -15.56
N ALA A 118 -1.00 14.79 -16.49
CA ALA A 118 -0.48 15.71 -17.54
C ALA A 118 -1.61 16.23 -18.45
N THR A 119 -2.53 15.36 -18.88
CA THR A 119 -3.68 15.77 -19.72
C THR A 119 -4.65 16.66 -18.96
N THR A 120 -4.92 16.37 -17.67
CA THR A 120 -5.79 17.21 -16.83
C THR A 120 -5.20 18.59 -16.58
N THR A 121 -3.89 18.66 -16.34
CA THR A 121 -3.19 19.94 -16.13
C THR A 121 -3.17 20.79 -17.39
N ALA A 122 -2.89 20.19 -18.55
CA ALA A 122 -2.91 20.88 -19.85
C ALA A 122 -4.30 21.44 -20.19
N SER A 123 -5.38 20.70 -19.90
CA SER A 123 -6.76 21.15 -20.12
C SER A 123 -7.19 22.29 -19.20
N ARG A 124 -6.69 22.33 -17.96
CA ARG A 124 -6.92 23.43 -17.02
C ARG A 124 -6.19 24.70 -17.44
N THR A 125 -4.97 24.59 -17.91
CA THR A 125 -4.16 25.73 -18.36
C THR A 125 -4.76 26.34 -19.63
N SER A 126 -5.24 25.54 -20.58
CA SER A 126 -5.87 26.03 -21.81
C SER A 126 -7.22 26.73 -21.57
N ARG A 127 -7.99 26.35 -20.55
CA ARG A 127 -9.21 27.06 -20.16
C ARG A 127 -8.95 28.40 -19.48
N ARG A 128 -7.85 28.52 -18.75
CA ARG A 128 -7.48 29.78 -18.08
C ARG A 128 -7.05 30.86 -19.07
N PHE A 129 -6.45 30.47 -20.19
CA PHE A 129 -6.04 31.41 -21.27
C PHE A 129 -7.20 31.85 -22.19
N ARG A 130 -8.29 31.10 -22.28
CA ARG A 130 -9.46 31.48 -23.09
C ARG A 130 -10.46 32.41 -22.36
N GLY A 131 -10.33 32.59 -21.05
CA GLY A 131 -11.21 33.43 -20.24
C GLY A 131 -10.73 34.87 -20.02
N SER A 132 -9.58 35.26 -20.59
CA SER A 132 -9.00 36.60 -20.38
C SER A 132 -8.96 37.50 -21.63
N VAL A 133 -9.76 37.18 -22.66
CA VAL A 133 -9.92 38.02 -23.87
C VAL A 133 -11.40 38.36 -23.99
N THR A 134 -11.84 39.34 -23.22
CA THR A 134 -13.01 40.21 -23.47
C THR A 134 -12.68 41.60 -22.93
#